data_7ed4f9026dd206ab3c17b28007a1c913
#
_entry.id   7ed4f9026dd206ab3c17b28007a1c913
#
_cell.length_a   1.000
_cell.length_b   1.000
_cell.length_c   1.000
_cell.angle_alpha   90.00
_cell.angle_beta   90.00
_cell.angle_gamma   90.00
#
_symmetry.space_group_name_H-M   'P 1'
#
loop_
_entity.id
_entity.type
_entity.pdbx_description
1 polymer ?
#
loop_
_entity_poly.entity_id
_entity_poly.type
_entity_poly.pdbx_seq_one_letter_code
_entity_poly.pdbx_strand_id
1 'polypeptide(L)'
;MLDEWILVSPHRAKRPWQGQNEKVAPDNRPEHDSTCYLCSGNVRSNGIKNEEYTDCYVFENDFSALLQEEVLFENHSQPLFQQKPERGINKVVCFSPKHNLTLPEMELADIEKVVKTWAAQYIELGSHDYINYVQIFENKGSAMGCSNPHPHGQIWAQSSLPTQVEKTQKNLLSYYIKNNNSLLKDYVEEELKLQKRIVIENKHFVVLVPFWATWPYETMIISKRHFGNIIAMNKEETSAFAAILKGITVKYDNLFETSFPYSSGIHQAPTDRVLHPEWHFHMHFYPPLLRSATVKKFMVGYEMLGEAQRDISPEQSAEILRNLSDIHYKANS
;
A
#
# COMPACT_ATOMS: atom_id res chain seq x y z
N MET A 1 -7.62 9.16 11.85
CA MET A 1 -6.16 9.25 11.65
C MET A 1 -5.72 10.63 11.17
N LEU A 2 -6.27 11.15 10.10
CA LEU A 2 -5.93 12.49 9.57
C LEU A 2 -6.75 13.64 10.16
N ASP A 3 -7.76 13.33 10.97
CA ASP A 3 -8.73 14.30 11.53
C ASP A 3 -9.50 15.05 10.42
N GLU A 4 -9.93 14.29 9.42
CA GLU A 4 -10.68 14.80 8.26
C GLU A 4 -12.07 14.16 8.22
N TRP A 5 -13.07 14.93 7.83
CA TRP A 5 -14.44 14.44 7.62
C TRP A 5 -14.61 13.91 6.21
N ILE A 6 -15.52 12.94 6.05
CA ILE A 6 -15.82 12.32 4.77
C ILE A 6 -17.34 12.33 4.58
N LEU A 7 -17.76 12.85 3.43
CA LEU A 7 -19.17 12.83 3.05
C LEU A 7 -19.53 11.46 2.50
N VAL A 8 -20.48 10.79 3.13
CA VAL A 8 -20.99 9.48 2.69
C VAL A 8 -22.37 9.63 2.06
N SER A 9 -22.51 9.26 0.79
CA SER A 9 -23.74 9.41 0.01
C SER A 9 -24.21 8.07 -0.59
N PRO A 10 -24.71 7.12 0.21
CA PRO A 10 -25.05 5.76 -0.26
C PRO A 10 -26.11 5.74 -1.35
N HIS A 11 -27.02 6.73 -1.37
CA HIS A 11 -28.05 6.85 -2.39
C HIS A 11 -27.50 7.09 -3.80
N ARG A 12 -26.28 7.64 -3.93
CA ARG A 12 -25.61 7.85 -5.22
C ARG A 12 -25.19 6.55 -5.90
N ALA A 13 -25.00 5.46 -5.15
CA ALA A 13 -24.76 4.13 -5.71
C ALA A 13 -25.93 3.64 -6.61
N LYS A 14 -27.15 4.15 -6.37
CA LYS A 14 -28.34 3.85 -7.18
C LYS A 14 -28.44 4.66 -8.49
N ARG A 15 -27.52 5.59 -8.73
CA ARG A 15 -27.52 6.40 -9.95
C ARG A 15 -27.30 5.49 -11.17
N PRO A 16 -28.19 5.55 -12.19
CA PRO A 16 -28.02 4.80 -13.43
C PRO A 16 -26.67 5.14 -14.06
N TRP A 17 -25.89 4.11 -14.38
CA TRP A 17 -24.64 4.27 -15.11
C TRP A 17 -24.92 4.17 -16.61
N GLN A 18 -24.56 5.20 -17.36
CA GLN A 18 -24.70 5.25 -18.82
C GLN A 18 -23.36 5.13 -19.55
N GLY A 19 -22.25 4.85 -18.82
CA GLY A 19 -20.92 4.67 -19.40
C GLY A 19 -20.75 3.30 -20.03
N GLN A 20 -19.73 3.18 -20.90
CA GLN A 20 -19.38 1.91 -21.55
C GLN A 20 -18.76 0.94 -20.53
N ASN A 21 -19.13 -0.33 -20.62
CA ASN A 21 -18.40 -1.43 -19.99
C ASN A 21 -17.47 -2.02 -21.04
N GLU A 22 -16.19 -1.72 -20.96
CA GLU A 22 -15.17 -2.31 -21.83
C GLU A 22 -14.75 -3.66 -21.27
N LYS A 23 -14.56 -4.64 -22.16
CA LYS A 23 -13.95 -5.91 -21.78
C LYS A 23 -12.46 -5.69 -21.59
N VAL A 24 -11.92 -6.17 -20.49
CA VAL A 24 -10.48 -6.18 -20.24
C VAL A 24 -9.84 -7.24 -21.13
N ALA A 25 -8.77 -6.88 -21.82
CA ALA A 25 -8.01 -7.84 -22.62
C ALA A 25 -7.39 -8.92 -21.71
N PRO A 26 -7.32 -10.19 -22.16
CA PRO A 26 -6.62 -11.23 -21.42
C PRO A 26 -5.17 -10.86 -21.15
N ASP A 27 -4.71 -11.14 -19.94
CA ASP A 27 -3.31 -10.95 -19.56
C ASP A 27 -2.48 -12.16 -20.02
N ASN A 28 -1.80 -12.02 -21.15
CA ASN A 28 -0.98 -13.06 -21.79
C ASN A 28 0.53 -12.74 -21.70
N ARG A 29 0.96 -12.08 -20.62
CA ARG A 29 2.38 -11.75 -20.42
C ARG A 29 3.24 -13.02 -20.35
N PRO A 30 4.46 -13.02 -20.94
CA PRO A 30 5.39 -14.13 -20.80
C PRO A 30 5.98 -14.19 -19.40
N GLU A 31 6.47 -15.35 -18.98
CA GLU A 31 7.16 -15.53 -17.69
C GLU A 31 8.45 -14.70 -17.60
N HIS A 32 9.12 -14.48 -18.75
CA HIS A 32 10.27 -13.59 -18.91
C HIS A 32 10.08 -12.74 -20.16
N ASP A 33 10.20 -11.43 -20.04
CA ASP A 33 10.16 -10.48 -21.17
C ASP A 33 11.54 -9.87 -21.37
N SER A 34 12.16 -10.16 -22.52
CA SER A 34 13.50 -9.68 -22.87
C SER A 34 13.60 -8.15 -22.99
N THR A 35 12.46 -7.46 -23.14
CA THR A 35 12.39 -5.99 -23.22
C THR A 35 12.14 -5.33 -21.87
N CYS A 36 11.78 -6.10 -20.85
CA CYS A 36 11.52 -5.58 -19.51
C CYS A 36 12.82 -5.34 -18.74
N TYR A 37 13.11 -4.10 -18.41
CA TYR A 37 14.30 -3.71 -17.64
C TYR A 37 14.31 -4.19 -16.19
N LEU A 38 13.21 -4.76 -15.68
CA LEU A 38 13.14 -5.37 -14.35
C LEU A 38 13.39 -6.88 -14.35
N CYS A 39 13.21 -7.56 -15.48
CA CYS A 39 13.43 -9.00 -15.54
C CYS A 39 14.86 -9.40 -15.19
N SER A 40 15.00 -10.60 -14.60
CA SER A 40 16.28 -11.21 -14.23
C SER A 40 17.21 -11.27 -15.42
N GLY A 41 18.47 -10.85 -15.26
CA GLY A 41 19.50 -10.86 -16.31
C GLY A 41 19.38 -9.77 -17.38
N ASN A 42 18.31 -8.96 -17.40
CA ASN A 42 18.14 -7.89 -18.38
C ASN A 42 18.93 -6.61 -17.97
N VAL A 43 19.11 -5.72 -18.94
CA VAL A 43 19.80 -4.44 -18.73
C VAL A 43 18.78 -3.37 -18.37
N ARG A 44 19.07 -2.64 -17.27
CA ARG A 44 18.28 -1.50 -16.81
C ARG A 44 18.50 -0.25 -17.65
N SER A 45 17.66 0.76 -17.42
CA SER A 45 17.72 2.04 -18.13
C SER A 45 19.04 2.80 -18.00
N ASN A 46 19.77 2.57 -16.91
CA ASN A 46 21.10 3.14 -16.67
C ASN A 46 22.26 2.34 -17.27
N GLY A 47 21.98 1.25 -18.00
CA GLY A 47 22.96 0.36 -18.64
C GLY A 47 23.53 -0.74 -17.72
N ILE A 48 23.12 -0.80 -16.46
CA ILE A 48 23.55 -1.86 -15.53
C ILE A 48 22.71 -3.12 -15.78
N LYS A 49 23.35 -4.28 -15.88
CA LYS A 49 22.69 -5.57 -16.00
C LYS A 49 22.20 -6.03 -14.63
N ASN A 50 20.91 -6.43 -14.54
CA ASN A 50 20.39 -7.10 -13.36
C ASN A 50 21.11 -8.43 -13.13
N GLU A 51 21.24 -8.81 -11.87
CA GLU A 51 21.65 -10.15 -11.50
C GLU A 51 20.65 -11.20 -12.05
N GLU A 52 21.09 -12.44 -12.20
CA GLU A 52 20.20 -13.56 -12.51
C GLU A 52 19.50 -13.99 -11.20
N TYR A 53 18.61 -13.14 -10.69
CA TYR A 53 17.92 -13.37 -9.45
C TYR A 53 16.81 -14.41 -9.60
N THR A 54 16.64 -15.22 -8.58
CA THR A 54 15.65 -16.32 -8.50
C THR A 54 14.55 -16.07 -7.47
N ASP A 55 14.69 -15.00 -6.69
CA ASP A 55 13.78 -14.57 -5.63
C ASP A 55 13.51 -13.06 -5.73
N CYS A 56 13.23 -12.39 -4.61
CA CYS A 56 13.16 -10.94 -4.59
C CYS A 56 14.49 -10.30 -4.98
N TYR A 57 14.43 -9.23 -5.74
CA TYR A 57 15.60 -8.46 -6.13
C TYR A 57 15.42 -6.98 -5.75
N VAL A 58 16.41 -6.42 -5.07
CA VAL A 58 16.39 -5.03 -4.60
C VAL A 58 17.54 -4.26 -5.21
N PHE A 59 17.25 -3.08 -5.73
CA PHE A 59 18.26 -2.18 -6.27
C PHE A 59 17.87 -0.72 -6.05
N GLU A 60 18.85 0.17 -6.05
CA GLU A 60 18.61 1.61 -5.99
C GLU A 60 17.97 2.09 -7.30
N ASN A 61 16.91 2.90 -7.19
CA ASN A 61 16.15 3.34 -8.36
C ASN A 61 17.03 4.18 -9.31
N ASP A 62 17.13 3.78 -10.56
CA ASP A 62 17.92 4.46 -11.60
C ASP A 62 17.52 5.92 -11.80
N PHE A 63 16.27 6.27 -11.48
CA PHE A 63 15.70 7.62 -11.53
C PHE A 63 15.19 8.03 -10.15
N SER A 64 16.09 7.99 -9.16
CA SER A 64 15.74 8.33 -7.78
C SER A 64 15.23 9.76 -7.66
N ALA A 65 14.07 9.93 -7.01
CA ALA A 65 13.53 11.25 -6.68
C ALA A 65 14.25 11.90 -5.50
N LEU A 66 14.85 11.08 -4.63
CA LEU A 66 15.66 11.51 -3.49
C LEU A 66 17.12 11.14 -3.76
N LEU A 67 18.03 12.04 -3.44
CA LEU A 67 19.46 11.82 -3.53
C LEU A 67 20.07 11.68 -2.13
N GLN A 68 21.13 10.90 -2.02
CA GLN A 68 21.83 10.69 -0.75
C GLN A 68 22.69 11.89 -0.34
N GLU A 69 23.07 12.69 -1.32
CA GLU A 69 23.90 13.86 -1.12
C GLU A 69 23.10 14.98 -0.45
N GLU A 70 23.76 15.73 0.41
CA GLU A 70 23.20 16.91 1.02
C GLU A 70 23.13 18.04 -0.01
N VAL A 71 21.93 18.45 -0.35
CA VAL A 71 21.74 19.60 -1.26
C VAL A 71 21.98 20.88 -0.48
N LEU A 72 23.06 21.59 -0.82
CA LEU A 72 23.29 22.95 -0.32
C LEU A 72 22.23 23.89 -0.92
N PHE A 73 21.49 24.52 -0.05
CA PHE A 73 20.31 25.29 -0.42
C PHE A 73 20.52 26.76 -0.04
N GLU A 74 20.33 27.66 -1.01
CA GLU A 74 20.24 29.08 -0.69
C GLU A 74 18.84 29.40 -0.14
N ASN A 75 18.78 29.79 1.13
CA ASN A 75 17.54 30.26 1.72
C ASN A 75 17.08 31.54 1.00
N HIS A 76 15.97 31.46 0.31
CA HIS A 76 15.32 32.65 -0.21
C HIS A 76 14.86 33.54 0.97
N SER A 77 15.22 34.81 0.91
CA SER A 77 14.86 35.81 1.93
C SER A 77 13.35 36.13 1.99
N GLN A 78 12.55 35.56 1.10
CA GLN A 78 11.12 35.79 1.00
C GLN A 78 10.33 34.78 1.85
N PRO A 79 9.65 35.22 2.90
CA PRO A 79 8.91 34.32 3.81
C PRO A 79 7.71 33.62 3.15
N LEU A 80 7.26 34.08 1.98
CA LEU A 80 6.18 33.45 1.21
C LEU A 80 6.65 32.27 0.35
N PHE A 81 7.95 32.16 0.06
CA PHE A 81 8.52 31.10 -0.77
C PHE A 81 9.41 30.19 0.07
N GLN A 82 8.76 29.33 0.87
CA GLN A 82 9.48 28.40 1.75
C GLN A 82 9.78 27.11 1.03
N GLN A 83 10.99 26.63 1.17
CA GLN A 83 11.44 25.35 0.65
C GLN A 83 12.47 24.75 1.61
N LYS A 84 12.54 23.43 1.66
CA LYS A 84 13.52 22.68 2.48
C LYS A 84 14.24 21.69 1.59
N PRO A 85 15.56 21.52 1.76
CA PRO A 85 16.26 20.42 1.13
C PRO A 85 15.74 19.09 1.70
N GLU A 86 15.68 18.09 0.85
CA GLU A 86 15.36 16.72 1.25
C GLU A 86 16.39 15.78 0.67
N ARG A 87 16.82 14.81 1.45
CA ARG A 87 17.71 13.76 1.00
C ARG A 87 17.19 12.39 1.38
N GLY A 88 17.60 11.39 0.63
CA GLY A 88 17.14 10.03 0.92
C GLY A 88 17.61 9.01 -0.09
N ILE A 89 17.01 7.83 -0.01
CA ILE A 89 17.33 6.68 -0.84
C ILE A 89 16.02 6.11 -1.38
N ASN A 90 15.94 5.90 -2.69
CA ASN A 90 14.81 5.22 -3.31
C ASN A 90 15.27 3.86 -3.84
N LYS A 91 14.57 2.80 -3.46
CA LYS A 91 14.83 1.45 -3.96
C LYS A 91 13.62 0.89 -4.68
N VAL A 92 13.89 0.03 -5.66
CA VAL A 92 12.91 -0.83 -6.32
C VAL A 92 13.05 -2.24 -5.76
N VAL A 93 11.94 -2.90 -5.50
CA VAL A 93 11.89 -4.29 -5.02
C VAL A 93 11.09 -5.09 -6.02
N CYS A 94 11.74 -5.89 -6.86
CA CYS A 94 11.08 -6.91 -7.67
C CYS A 94 10.65 -8.06 -6.76
N PHE A 95 9.36 -8.44 -6.80
CA PHE A 95 8.80 -9.45 -5.91
C PHE A 95 9.08 -10.88 -6.38
N SER A 96 9.27 -11.06 -7.66
CA SER A 96 9.48 -12.36 -8.31
C SER A 96 10.33 -12.18 -9.55
N PRO A 97 11.13 -13.19 -9.97
CA PRO A 97 11.77 -13.20 -11.28
C PRO A 97 10.77 -13.36 -12.43
N LYS A 98 9.54 -13.85 -12.15
CA LYS A 98 8.50 -14.10 -13.13
C LYS A 98 7.72 -12.84 -13.46
N HIS A 99 7.82 -12.40 -14.72
CA HIS A 99 7.21 -11.17 -15.21
C HIS A 99 5.68 -11.19 -15.23
N ASN A 100 5.09 -12.36 -15.40
CA ASN A 100 3.66 -12.55 -15.58
C ASN A 100 2.86 -12.74 -14.29
N LEU A 101 3.53 -12.77 -13.12
CA LEU A 101 2.84 -12.91 -11.84
C LEU A 101 2.47 -11.56 -11.24
N THR A 102 1.52 -11.60 -10.32
CA THR A 102 1.20 -10.52 -9.37
C THR A 102 0.99 -11.15 -7.97
N LEU A 103 0.97 -10.35 -6.91
CA LEU A 103 0.86 -10.87 -5.54
C LEU A 103 -0.23 -11.94 -5.34
N PRO A 104 -1.48 -11.78 -5.84
CA PRO A 104 -2.51 -12.81 -5.69
C PRO A 104 -2.18 -14.15 -6.38
N GLU A 105 -1.32 -14.13 -7.40
CA GLU A 105 -0.94 -15.30 -8.18
C GLU A 105 0.34 -15.99 -7.66
N MET A 106 1.10 -15.33 -6.76
CA MET A 106 2.33 -15.87 -6.19
C MET A 106 2.04 -16.95 -5.14
N GLU A 107 2.99 -17.88 -4.98
CA GLU A 107 2.93 -18.85 -3.88
C GLU A 107 3.12 -18.15 -2.51
N LEU A 108 2.50 -18.68 -1.48
CA LEU A 108 2.55 -18.08 -0.15
C LEU A 108 3.99 -17.94 0.37
N ALA A 109 4.83 -18.93 0.11
CA ALA A 109 6.23 -18.92 0.50
C ALA A 109 7.03 -17.78 -0.17
N ASP A 110 6.66 -17.40 -1.40
CA ASP A 110 7.31 -16.30 -2.11
C ASP A 110 6.82 -14.93 -1.58
N ILE A 111 5.55 -14.81 -1.23
CA ILE A 111 5.04 -13.62 -0.54
C ILE A 111 5.70 -13.43 0.84
N GLU A 112 5.97 -14.53 1.58
CA GLU A 112 6.76 -14.46 2.82
C GLU A 112 8.17 -13.91 2.58
N LYS A 113 8.81 -14.24 1.45
CA LYS A 113 10.11 -13.67 1.07
C LYS A 113 10.01 -12.17 0.81
N VAL A 114 8.94 -11.72 0.13
CA VAL A 114 8.66 -10.28 -0.08
C VAL A 114 8.56 -9.57 1.27
N VAL A 115 7.77 -10.09 2.21
CA VAL A 115 7.62 -9.50 3.56
C VAL A 115 8.95 -9.44 4.31
N LYS A 116 9.75 -10.50 4.24
CA LYS A 116 11.09 -10.53 4.85
C LYS A 116 12.05 -9.52 4.19
N THR A 117 11.96 -9.37 2.87
CA THR A 117 12.73 -8.36 2.12
C THR A 117 12.35 -6.95 2.55
N TRP A 118 11.06 -6.65 2.71
CA TRP A 118 10.60 -5.36 3.24
C TRP A 118 11.14 -5.10 4.65
N ALA A 119 11.11 -6.10 5.52
CA ALA A 119 11.65 -5.98 6.88
C ALA A 119 13.17 -5.74 6.88
N ALA A 120 13.92 -6.47 6.05
CA ALA A 120 15.37 -6.29 5.90
C ALA A 120 15.70 -4.88 5.37
N GLN A 121 14.95 -4.39 4.39
CA GLN A 121 15.16 -3.05 3.84
C GLN A 121 14.76 -1.94 4.82
N TYR A 122 13.73 -2.15 5.64
CA TYR A 122 13.40 -1.22 6.72
C TYR A 122 14.54 -1.08 7.74
N ILE A 123 15.19 -2.20 8.12
CA ILE A 123 16.35 -2.19 9.02
C ILE A 123 17.53 -1.48 8.35
N GLU A 124 17.88 -1.88 7.14
CA GLU A 124 19.03 -1.33 6.41
C GLU A 124 18.91 0.18 6.25
N LEU A 125 17.80 0.64 5.65
CA LEU A 125 17.58 2.05 5.36
C LEU A 125 17.38 2.88 6.63
N GLY A 126 16.65 2.35 7.61
CA GLY A 126 16.46 3.03 8.91
C GLY A 126 17.72 3.10 9.79
N SER A 127 18.77 2.36 9.45
CA SER A 127 20.06 2.44 10.15
C SER A 127 20.90 3.67 9.78
N HIS A 128 20.62 4.30 8.65
CA HIS A 128 21.30 5.53 8.25
C HIS A 128 20.98 6.69 9.18
N ASP A 129 22.00 7.42 9.61
CA ASP A 129 21.87 8.49 10.62
C ASP A 129 20.91 9.62 10.24
N TYR A 130 20.71 9.84 8.96
CA TYR A 130 19.86 10.90 8.44
C TYR A 130 18.49 10.42 8.00
N ILE A 131 18.18 9.11 8.00
CA ILE A 131 16.86 8.59 7.61
C ILE A 131 15.96 8.53 8.84
N ASN A 132 14.86 9.26 8.76
CA ASN A 132 13.84 9.32 9.82
C ASN A 132 12.53 8.64 9.44
N TYR A 133 12.34 8.31 8.15
CA TYR A 133 11.16 7.57 7.71
C TYR A 133 11.44 6.66 6.53
N VAL A 134 10.86 5.46 6.55
CA VAL A 134 10.96 4.45 5.48
C VAL A 134 9.55 4.07 5.02
N GLN A 135 9.15 4.53 3.83
CA GLN A 135 7.88 4.23 3.21
C GLN A 135 8.04 3.06 2.23
N ILE A 136 7.35 1.96 2.51
CA ILE A 136 7.24 0.80 1.62
C ILE A 136 5.88 0.86 0.92
N PHE A 137 5.85 0.78 -0.41
CA PHE A 137 4.61 0.87 -1.17
C PHE A 137 4.67 0.15 -2.52
N GLU A 138 3.51 -0.15 -3.06
CA GLU A 138 3.32 -0.72 -4.39
C GLU A 138 2.26 0.09 -5.14
N ASN A 139 2.52 0.36 -6.43
CA ASN A 139 1.52 0.80 -7.38
C ASN A 139 1.29 -0.34 -8.38
N LYS A 140 0.17 -1.03 -8.32
CA LYS A 140 -0.21 -2.10 -9.24
C LYS A 140 -1.10 -1.57 -10.35
N GLY A 141 -0.72 -1.83 -11.59
CA GLY A 141 -1.50 -1.51 -12.77
C GLY A 141 -1.34 -0.08 -13.31
N SER A 142 -1.50 0.08 -14.62
CA SER A 142 -1.34 1.36 -15.33
C SER A 142 -2.28 2.46 -14.83
N ALA A 143 -3.45 2.08 -14.31
CA ALA A 143 -4.41 3.00 -13.71
C ALA A 143 -3.87 3.73 -12.47
N MET A 144 -2.85 3.16 -11.81
CA MET A 144 -2.17 3.73 -10.66
C MET A 144 -0.79 4.29 -10.99
N GLY A 145 -0.50 4.54 -12.29
CA GLY A 145 0.77 5.08 -12.74
C GLY A 145 1.92 4.08 -12.81
N CYS A 146 1.64 2.78 -12.65
CA CYS A 146 2.63 1.74 -12.83
C CYS A 146 2.90 1.52 -14.33
N SER A 147 4.08 1.89 -14.80
CA SER A 147 4.47 1.78 -16.21
C SER A 147 5.01 0.41 -16.59
N ASN A 148 5.48 -0.38 -15.62
CA ASN A 148 6.06 -1.70 -15.86
C ASN A 148 5.21 -2.78 -15.17
N PRO A 149 4.67 -3.77 -15.90
CA PRO A 149 3.79 -4.79 -15.34
C PRO A 149 4.53 -5.89 -14.56
N HIS A 150 5.85 -5.94 -14.57
CA HIS A 150 6.64 -6.83 -13.74
C HIS A 150 6.31 -6.60 -12.25
N PRO A 151 6.08 -7.64 -11.44
CA PRO A 151 5.66 -7.46 -10.05
C PRO A 151 6.74 -6.76 -9.22
N HIS A 152 6.51 -5.53 -8.83
CA HIS A 152 7.47 -4.75 -8.05
C HIS A 152 6.80 -3.72 -7.16
N GLY A 153 7.49 -3.36 -6.10
CA GLY A 153 7.18 -2.22 -5.24
C GLY A 153 8.37 -1.28 -5.14
N GLN A 154 8.21 -0.24 -4.35
CA GLN A 154 9.23 0.75 -4.08
C GLN A 154 9.40 0.98 -2.58
N ILE A 155 10.59 1.44 -2.21
CA ILE A 155 10.88 1.88 -0.85
C ILE A 155 11.53 3.27 -0.96
N TRP A 156 10.92 4.24 -0.31
CA TRP A 156 11.45 5.58 -0.21
C TRP A 156 11.83 5.86 1.24
N ALA A 157 13.11 6.08 1.47
CA ALA A 157 13.64 6.43 2.78
C ALA A 157 14.15 7.87 2.74
N GLN A 158 13.72 8.71 3.68
CA GLN A 158 13.99 10.14 3.65
C GLN A 158 14.31 10.74 5.02
N SER A 159 14.93 11.91 5.02
CA SER A 159 15.41 12.56 6.24
C SER A 159 14.29 13.28 7.02
N SER A 160 13.25 13.76 6.37
CA SER A 160 12.09 14.33 7.07
C SER A 160 10.92 13.36 7.14
N LEU A 161 9.96 13.63 8.02
CA LEU A 161 8.66 12.95 7.97
C LEU A 161 7.81 13.54 6.84
N PRO A 162 7.24 12.72 5.94
CA PRO A 162 6.28 13.18 4.95
C PRO A 162 5.06 13.85 5.61
N THR A 163 4.50 14.88 4.98
CA THR A 163 3.39 15.67 5.53
C THR A 163 2.21 14.83 6.03
N GLN A 164 1.84 13.76 5.31
CA GLN A 164 0.74 12.88 5.75
C GLN A 164 1.14 12.04 6.97
N VAL A 165 2.41 11.66 7.07
CA VAL A 165 2.95 10.93 8.23
C VAL A 165 3.00 11.85 9.44
N GLU A 166 3.43 13.11 9.29
CA GLU A 166 3.42 14.10 10.38
C GLU A 166 2.01 14.35 10.93
N LYS A 167 1.00 14.51 10.04
CA LYS A 167 -0.41 14.64 10.46
C LYS A 167 -0.88 13.42 11.24
N THR A 168 -0.60 12.23 10.72
CA THR A 168 -0.95 10.96 11.36
C THR A 168 -0.26 10.85 12.72
N GLN A 169 1.05 11.07 12.77
CA GLN A 169 1.86 11.06 13.99
C GLN A 169 1.25 11.95 15.08
N LYS A 170 0.94 13.21 14.74
CA LYS A 170 0.34 14.18 15.66
C LYS A 170 -0.98 13.65 16.26
N ASN A 171 -1.85 13.10 15.43
CA ASN A 171 -3.16 12.63 15.86
C ASN A 171 -3.08 11.34 16.66
N LEU A 172 -2.22 10.38 16.26
CA LEU A 172 -1.97 9.16 17.01
C LEU A 172 -1.39 9.47 18.39
N LEU A 173 -0.41 10.38 18.47
CA LEU A 173 0.21 10.80 19.72
C LEU A 173 -0.81 11.51 20.63
N SER A 174 -1.62 12.40 20.09
CA SER A 174 -2.69 13.08 20.84
C SER A 174 -3.69 12.08 21.44
N TYR A 175 -4.08 11.07 20.64
CA TYR A 175 -4.96 10.00 21.12
C TYR A 175 -4.29 9.17 22.23
N TYR A 176 -3.02 8.78 22.02
CA TYR A 176 -2.25 7.99 22.97
C TYR A 176 -2.09 8.69 24.33
N ILE A 177 -1.75 9.98 24.31
CA ILE A 177 -1.62 10.79 25.53
C ILE A 177 -2.96 10.83 26.31
N LYS A 178 -4.08 10.98 25.59
CA LYS A 178 -5.41 11.08 26.20
C LYS A 178 -5.93 9.75 26.74
N ASN A 179 -5.69 8.64 26.04
CA ASN A 179 -6.35 7.36 26.29
C ASN A 179 -5.39 6.30 26.83
N ASN A 180 -4.08 6.57 26.88
CA ASN A 180 -3.02 5.62 27.26
C ASN A 180 -3.07 4.32 26.45
N ASN A 181 -3.52 4.38 25.19
CA ASN A 181 -3.60 3.26 24.26
C ASN A 181 -3.48 3.75 22.82
N SER A 182 -3.06 2.86 21.90
CA SER A 182 -3.03 3.18 20.48
C SER A 182 -4.45 3.30 19.90
N LEU A 183 -4.69 4.35 19.09
CA LEU A 183 -5.96 4.56 18.41
C LEU A 183 -6.39 3.34 17.59
N LEU A 184 -5.46 2.76 16.81
CA LEU A 184 -5.77 1.62 15.97
C LEU A 184 -5.99 0.33 16.75
N LYS A 185 -5.39 0.19 17.95
CA LYS A 185 -5.69 -0.94 18.82
C LYS A 185 -7.13 -0.88 19.30
N ASP A 186 -7.56 0.25 19.84
CA ASP A 186 -8.95 0.43 20.30
C ASP A 186 -9.93 0.27 19.12
N TYR A 187 -9.57 0.81 17.95
CA TYR A 187 -10.39 0.70 16.75
C TYR A 187 -10.55 -0.75 16.28
N VAL A 188 -9.48 -1.54 16.23
CA VAL A 188 -9.54 -2.97 15.85
C VAL A 188 -10.37 -3.77 16.84
N GLU A 189 -10.21 -3.54 18.13
CA GLU A 189 -11.00 -4.22 19.16
C GLU A 189 -12.50 -3.94 18.99
N GLU A 190 -12.87 -2.71 18.65
CA GLU A 190 -14.27 -2.36 18.41
C GLU A 190 -14.80 -2.96 17.08
N GLU A 191 -14.00 -2.93 16.00
CA GLU A 191 -14.39 -3.56 14.73
C GLU A 191 -14.56 -5.08 14.86
N LEU A 192 -13.71 -5.74 15.67
CA LEU A 192 -13.82 -7.17 15.97
C LEU A 192 -15.09 -7.50 16.76
N LYS A 193 -15.60 -6.60 17.61
CA LYS A 193 -16.90 -6.77 18.28
C LYS A 193 -18.07 -6.56 17.33
N LEU A 194 -17.99 -5.53 16.48
CA LEU A 194 -19.08 -5.15 15.57
C LEU A 194 -19.19 -6.07 14.36
N GLN A 195 -18.10 -6.64 13.85
CA GLN A 195 -18.01 -7.53 12.68
C GLN A 195 -18.63 -6.98 11.37
N LYS A 196 -18.90 -5.67 11.30
CA LYS A 196 -19.60 -5.08 10.15
C LYS A 196 -18.69 -4.82 8.94
N ARG A 197 -17.47 -4.35 9.20
CA ARG A 197 -16.53 -3.89 8.17
C ARG A 197 -15.35 -4.83 7.97
N ILE A 198 -15.33 -5.98 8.63
CA ILE A 198 -14.28 -7.00 8.48
C ILE A 198 -14.50 -7.77 7.18
N VAL A 199 -13.43 -7.94 6.41
CA VAL A 199 -13.38 -8.67 5.13
C VAL A 199 -12.74 -10.03 5.31
N ILE A 200 -11.55 -10.09 5.93
CA ILE A 200 -10.79 -11.31 6.23
C ILE A 200 -10.23 -11.19 7.64
N GLU A 201 -10.16 -12.30 8.33
CA GLU A 201 -9.58 -12.39 9.66
C GLU A 201 -8.74 -13.65 9.78
N ASN A 202 -7.54 -13.55 10.37
CA ASN A 202 -6.78 -14.68 10.83
C ASN A 202 -6.35 -14.50 12.31
N LYS A 203 -5.53 -15.38 12.83
CA LYS A 203 -5.07 -15.35 14.23
C LYS A 203 -4.43 -14.00 14.61
N HIS A 204 -3.67 -13.38 13.71
CA HIS A 204 -2.78 -12.25 14.00
C HIS A 204 -3.19 -10.93 13.36
N PHE A 205 -3.96 -10.97 12.27
CA PHE A 205 -4.33 -9.79 11.50
C PHE A 205 -5.81 -9.79 11.13
N VAL A 206 -6.30 -8.61 10.81
CA VAL A 206 -7.62 -8.38 10.24
C VAL A 206 -7.50 -7.49 9.02
N VAL A 207 -8.27 -7.81 7.96
CA VAL A 207 -8.54 -6.89 6.84
C VAL A 207 -9.92 -6.32 7.06
N LEU A 208 -10.03 -5.03 7.03
CA LEU A 208 -11.31 -4.33 7.15
C LEU A 208 -11.38 -3.15 6.17
N VAL A 209 -12.60 -2.72 5.86
CA VAL A 209 -12.84 -1.44 5.20
C VAL A 209 -12.90 -0.37 6.28
N PRO A 210 -11.96 0.59 6.34
CA PRO A 210 -11.95 1.61 7.38
C PRO A 210 -13.27 2.39 7.42
N PHE A 211 -13.75 2.74 8.60
CA PHE A 211 -14.96 3.56 8.76
C PHE A 211 -14.85 4.89 7.98
N TRP A 212 -13.64 5.43 7.93
CA TRP A 212 -13.28 6.66 7.21
C TRP A 212 -12.74 6.43 5.80
N ALA A 213 -12.94 5.25 5.19
CA ALA A 213 -12.47 4.96 3.86
C ALA A 213 -13.05 5.93 2.83
N THR A 214 -12.23 6.41 1.89
CA THR A 214 -12.61 7.34 0.84
C THR A 214 -12.78 6.67 -0.52
N TRP A 215 -11.97 5.65 -0.80
CA TRP A 215 -12.05 4.88 -2.04
C TRP A 215 -13.12 3.77 -1.93
N PRO A 216 -13.76 3.37 -3.04
CA PRO A 216 -14.89 2.44 -3.01
C PRO A 216 -14.62 1.13 -2.27
N TYR A 217 -13.46 0.54 -2.52
CA TYR A 217 -13.02 -0.74 -1.92
C TYR A 217 -11.70 -0.58 -1.15
N GLU A 218 -11.48 0.60 -0.59
CA GLU A 218 -10.35 0.82 0.31
C GLU A 218 -10.36 -0.18 1.44
N THR A 219 -9.21 -0.82 1.69
CA THR A 219 -9.05 -1.72 2.83
C THR A 219 -7.79 -1.41 3.62
N MET A 220 -7.78 -1.89 4.83
CA MET A 220 -6.64 -1.81 5.73
C MET A 220 -6.38 -3.17 6.37
N ILE A 221 -5.15 -3.66 6.27
CA ILE A 221 -4.65 -4.79 7.06
C ILE A 221 -4.11 -4.22 8.36
N ILE A 222 -4.60 -4.67 9.51
CA ILE A 222 -4.13 -4.22 10.82
C ILE A 222 -3.73 -5.42 11.66
N SER A 223 -2.64 -5.30 12.40
CA SER A 223 -2.24 -6.33 13.39
C SER A 223 -3.16 -6.30 14.62
N LYS A 224 -3.56 -7.47 15.11
CA LYS A 224 -4.34 -7.59 16.36
C LYS A 224 -3.48 -7.31 17.59
N ARG A 225 -2.23 -7.77 17.57
CA ARG A 225 -1.22 -7.39 18.56
C ARG A 225 -0.68 -6.01 18.24
N HIS A 226 -0.56 -5.16 19.23
CA HIS A 226 0.03 -3.84 19.08
C HIS A 226 1.56 -3.94 18.91
N PHE A 227 2.05 -3.43 17.79
CA PHE A 227 3.47 -3.15 17.51
C PHE A 227 3.56 -2.07 16.43
N GLY A 228 4.65 -1.31 16.44
CA GLY A 228 4.76 -0.09 15.62
C GLY A 228 5.31 -0.31 14.21
N ASN A 229 6.02 -1.42 13.94
CA ASN A 229 6.73 -1.60 12.67
C ASN A 229 6.87 -3.07 12.26
N ILE A 230 7.24 -3.29 11.01
CA ILE A 230 7.33 -4.62 10.38
C ILE A 230 8.34 -5.56 11.05
N ILE A 231 9.42 -5.04 11.63
CA ILE A 231 10.46 -5.86 12.26
C ILE A 231 10.06 -6.43 13.62
N ALA A 232 8.97 -5.92 14.20
CA ALA A 232 8.43 -6.45 15.45
C ALA A 232 7.57 -7.71 15.26
N MET A 233 7.32 -8.13 14.02
CA MET A 233 6.62 -9.38 13.71
C MET A 233 7.49 -10.58 14.09
N ASN A 234 6.88 -11.55 14.79
CA ASN A 234 7.48 -12.88 14.94
C ASN A 234 7.25 -13.72 13.67
N LYS A 235 7.78 -14.94 13.65
CA LYS A 235 7.69 -15.84 12.49
C LYS A 235 6.24 -16.20 12.12
N GLU A 236 5.39 -16.48 13.12
CA GLU A 236 3.96 -16.78 12.88
C GLU A 236 3.23 -15.59 12.31
N GLU A 237 3.50 -14.39 12.82
CA GLU A 237 2.93 -13.15 12.32
C GLU A 237 3.38 -12.82 10.90
N THR A 238 4.63 -13.09 10.56
CA THR A 238 5.14 -12.92 9.18
C THR A 238 4.38 -13.82 8.20
N SER A 239 4.20 -15.11 8.53
CA SER A 239 3.42 -16.04 7.68
C SER A 239 1.94 -15.65 7.62
N ALA A 240 1.36 -15.24 8.75
CA ALA A 240 -0.03 -14.79 8.82
C ALA A 240 -0.27 -13.49 8.01
N PHE A 241 0.71 -12.56 8.02
CA PHE A 241 0.65 -11.35 7.22
C PHE A 241 0.75 -11.65 5.72
N ALA A 242 1.66 -12.54 5.30
CA ALA A 242 1.74 -12.97 3.91
C ALA A 242 0.44 -13.65 3.44
N ALA A 243 -0.16 -14.50 4.28
CA ALA A 243 -1.41 -15.17 3.97
C ALA A 243 -2.58 -14.19 3.81
N ILE A 244 -2.72 -13.22 4.71
CA ILE A 244 -3.82 -12.25 4.65
C ILE A 244 -3.63 -11.24 3.51
N LEU A 245 -2.37 -10.89 3.20
CA LEU A 245 -1.99 -10.07 2.04
C LEU A 245 -2.40 -10.77 0.73
N LYS A 246 -2.08 -12.04 0.56
CA LYS A 246 -2.57 -12.86 -0.57
C LYS A 246 -4.09 -12.88 -0.60
N GLY A 247 -4.75 -13.13 0.52
CA GLY A 247 -6.21 -13.22 0.60
C GLY A 247 -6.92 -11.97 0.11
N ILE A 248 -6.51 -10.78 0.56
CA ILE A 248 -7.15 -9.55 0.10
C ILE A 248 -6.87 -9.24 -1.37
N THR A 249 -5.65 -9.50 -1.86
CA THR A 249 -5.32 -9.26 -3.27
C THR A 249 -6.03 -10.24 -4.20
N VAL A 250 -6.27 -11.49 -3.78
CA VAL A 250 -7.15 -12.43 -4.50
C VAL A 250 -8.58 -11.92 -4.56
N LYS A 251 -9.15 -11.43 -3.46
CA LYS A 251 -10.50 -10.85 -3.46
C LYS A 251 -10.60 -9.63 -4.37
N TYR A 252 -9.57 -8.81 -4.43
CA TYR A 252 -9.53 -7.69 -5.37
C TYR A 252 -9.58 -8.15 -6.83
N ASP A 253 -8.73 -9.10 -7.22
CA ASP A 253 -8.74 -9.62 -8.60
C ASP A 253 -10.08 -10.31 -8.92
N ASN A 254 -10.69 -11.02 -7.97
CA ASN A 254 -11.99 -11.67 -8.12
C ASN A 254 -13.17 -10.69 -8.22
N LEU A 255 -13.03 -9.44 -7.72
CA LEU A 255 -14.15 -8.48 -7.69
C LEU A 255 -14.68 -8.16 -9.07
N PHE A 256 -13.81 -8.07 -10.06
CA PHE A 256 -14.19 -7.80 -11.46
C PHE A 256 -13.47 -8.75 -12.45
N GLU A 257 -12.97 -9.88 -11.96
CA GLU A 257 -12.22 -10.89 -12.76
C GLU A 257 -11.13 -10.24 -13.61
N THR A 258 -10.32 -9.41 -12.98
CA THR A 258 -9.24 -8.65 -13.63
C THR A 258 -8.04 -8.52 -12.70
N SER A 259 -6.84 -8.28 -13.28
CA SER A 259 -5.70 -7.83 -12.48
C SER A 259 -6.02 -6.44 -11.89
N PHE A 260 -6.55 -6.44 -10.67
CA PHE A 260 -7.15 -5.28 -10.03
C PHE A 260 -6.07 -4.24 -9.67
N PRO A 261 -6.19 -2.98 -10.15
CA PRO A 261 -5.23 -1.94 -9.86
C PRO A 261 -5.43 -1.39 -8.44
N TYR A 262 -4.33 -1.08 -7.76
CA TYR A 262 -4.33 -0.38 -6.46
C TYR A 262 -3.00 0.32 -6.22
N SER A 263 -3.01 1.34 -5.36
CA SER A 263 -1.85 1.74 -4.60
C SER A 263 -1.95 1.14 -3.20
N SER A 264 -0.87 0.59 -2.70
CA SER A 264 -0.81 0.08 -1.33
C SER A 264 0.45 0.54 -0.63
N GLY A 265 0.42 0.63 0.69
CA GLY A 265 1.60 1.02 1.45
C GLY A 265 1.52 0.62 2.92
N ILE A 266 2.68 0.35 3.49
CA ILE A 266 2.85 0.06 4.90
C ILE A 266 2.96 1.37 5.67
N HIS A 267 2.16 1.51 6.70
CA HIS A 267 2.25 2.58 7.68
C HIS A 267 2.86 2.02 8.95
N GLN A 268 3.97 2.58 9.36
CA GLN A 268 4.75 2.12 10.49
C GLN A 268 5.51 3.26 11.16
N ALA A 269 6.00 3.01 12.37
CA ALA A 269 6.70 4.00 13.16
C ALA A 269 7.87 4.64 12.41
N PRO A 270 8.15 5.93 12.61
CA PRO A 270 9.38 6.57 12.15
C PRO A 270 10.65 5.85 12.62
N THR A 271 11.74 6.06 11.89
CA THR A 271 13.07 5.51 12.19
C THR A 271 13.99 6.56 12.84
N ASP A 272 13.42 7.60 13.42
CA ASP A 272 14.07 8.78 14.03
C ASP A 272 14.72 8.50 15.40
N ARG A 273 14.82 7.24 15.80
CA ARG A 273 15.39 6.77 17.09
C ARG A 273 14.63 7.19 18.34
N VAL A 274 13.39 7.67 18.15
CA VAL A 274 12.45 7.94 19.25
C VAL A 274 11.50 6.75 19.40
N LEU A 275 11.05 6.48 20.62
CA LEU A 275 10.01 5.49 20.85
C LEU A 275 8.64 6.06 20.46
N HIS A 276 7.93 5.31 19.66
CA HIS A 276 6.61 5.66 19.13
C HIS A 276 5.53 4.67 19.58
N PRO A 277 5.15 4.64 20.87
CA PRO A 277 4.15 3.70 21.38
C PRO A 277 2.74 3.97 20.84
N GLU A 278 2.49 5.13 20.25
CA GLU A 278 1.24 5.50 19.61
C GLU A 278 1.06 4.84 18.24
N TRP A 279 2.15 4.45 17.56
CA TRP A 279 2.09 3.80 16.25
C TRP A 279 1.64 2.36 16.36
N HIS A 280 0.82 1.96 15.39
CA HIS A 280 0.32 0.60 15.23
C HIS A 280 0.48 0.19 13.78
N PHE A 281 1.21 -0.91 13.54
CA PHE A 281 1.49 -1.43 12.20
C PHE A 281 0.21 -1.72 11.44
N HIS A 282 0.09 -1.14 10.24
CA HIS A 282 -0.99 -1.40 9.31
C HIS A 282 -0.54 -1.17 7.86
N MET A 283 -1.29 -1.73 6.92
CA MET A 283 -1.08 -1.55 5.49
C MET A 283 -2.38 -1.13 4.83
N HIS A 284 -2.37 -0.06 4.06
CA HIS A 284 -3.53 0.42 3.31
C HIS A 284 -3.50 -0.01 1.84
N PHE A 285 -4.70 -0.15 1.26
CA PHE A 285 -4.95 -0.31 -0.15
C PHE A 285 -5.94 0.74 -0.64
N TYR A 286 -5.60 1.44 -1.70
CA TYR A 286 -6.38 2.50 -2.34
C TYR A 286 -6.70 2.12 -3.79
N PRO A 287 -7.76 1.34 -4.03
CA PRO A 287 -8.13 0.89 -5.37
C PRO A 287 -9.01 1.92 -6.07
N PRO A 288 -8.80 2.19 -7.39
CA PRO A 288 -9.56 3.19 -8.11
C PRO A 288 -10.87 2.66 -8.70
N LEU A 289 -11.04 1.34 -8.84
CA LEU A 289 -12.22 0.78 -9.52
C LEU A 289 -13.47 0.90 -8.67
N LEU A 290 -14.60 1.25 -9.30
CA LEU A 290 -15.84 1.55 -8.62
C LEU A 290 -16.97 0.57 -8.97
N ARG A 291 -17.24 0.32 -10.25
CA ARG A 291 -18.41 -0.44 -10.72
C ARG A 291 -18.09 -1.57 -11.68
N SER A 292 -16.91 -1.55 -12.27
CA SER A 292 -16.45 -2.57 -13.21
C SER A 292 -14.92 -2.47 -13.34
N ALA A 293 -14.35 -3.39 -14.10
CA ALA A 293 -12.91 -3.42 -14.39
C ALA A 293 -12.38 -2.15 -15.09
N THR A 294 -13.25 -1.32 -15.66
CA THR A 294 -12.85 -0.11 -16.41
C THR A 294 -13.33 1.20 -15.81
N VAL A 295 -14.35 1.16 -14.91
CA VAL A 295 -14.94 2.35 -14.30
C VAL A 295 -14.18 2.74 -13.06
N LYS A 296 -13.49 3.87 -13.12
CA LYS A 296 -12.63 4.37 -12.05
C LYS A 296 -13.32 5.49 -11.25
N LYS A 297 -13.07 5.52 -9.95
CA LYS A 297 -13.27 6.69 -9.09
C LYS A 297 -12.11 7.65 -9.32
N PHE A 298 -12.43 8.91 -9.42
CA PHE A 298 -11.44 10.00 -9.35
C PHE A 298 -11.81 10.94 -8.20
N MET A 299 -10.81 11.46 -7.52
CA MET A 299 -10.97 12.56 -6.58
C MET A 299 -10.93 13.86 -7.38
N VAL A 300 -12.11 14.40 -7.75
CA VAL A 300 -12.25 15.56 -8.64
C VAL A 300 -13.38 16.47 -8.17
N GLY A 301 -13.42 17.69 -8.68
CA GLY A 301 -14.50 18.62 -8.38
C GLY A 301 -14.66 18.87 -6.89
N TYR A 302 -15.76 18.44 -6.31
CA TYR A 302 -16.07 18.65 -4.89
C TYR A 302 -15.00 18.05 -3.96
N GLU A 303 -14.48 16.87 -4.27
CA GLU A 303 -13.46 16.22 -3.45
C GLU A 303 -12.13 17.00 -3.39
N MET A 304 -11.77 17.69 -4.47
CA MET A 304 -10.57 18.55 -4.50
C MET A 304 -10.81 19.93 -3.88
N LEU A 305 -12.05 20.45 -3.94
CA LEU A 305 -12.39 21.80 -3.51
C LEU A 305 -13.00 21.88 -2.11
N GLY A 306 -13.59 20.80 -1.66
CA GLY A 306 -14.27 20.68 -0.37
C GLY A 306 -13.69 19.55 0.47
N GLU A 307 -14.36 18.40 0.45
CA GLU A 307 -13.98 17.25 1.26
C GLU A 307 -14.17 15.93 0.49
N ALA A 308 -13.48 14.89 0.92
CA ALA A 308 -13.62 13.57 0.31
C ALA A 308 -15.08 13.06 0.38
N GLN A 309 -15.55 12.47 -0.72
CA GLN A 309 -16.90 11.95 -0.83
C GLN A 309 -16.87 10.49 -1.32
N ARG A 310 -17.70 9.64 -0.70
CA ARG A 310 -17.78 8.23 -1.10
C ARG A 310 -19.23 7.85 -1.44
N ASP A 311 -19.35 6.99 -2.46
CA ASP A 311 -20.64 6.53 -3.00
C ASP A 311 -21.13 5.23 -2.34
N ILE A 312 -20.22 4.33 -1.93
CA ILE A 312 -20.52 3.02 -1.32
C ILE A 312 -20.17 3.09 0.16
N SER A 313 -21.05 2.66 1.06
CA SER A 313 -20.74 2.63 2.48
C SER A 313 -19.61 1.63 2.81
N PRO A 314 -18.87 1.84 3.89
CA PRO A 314 -17.82 0.90 4.33
C PRO A 314 -18.38 -0.52 4.54
N GLU A 315 -19.57 -0.63 5.11
CA GLU A 315 -20.24 -1.90 5.38
C GLU A 315 -20.58 -2.65 4.09
N GLN A 316 -21.14 -1.96 3.11
CA GLN A 316 -21.47 -2.56 1.79
C GLN A 316 -20.20 -3.01 1.05
N SER A 317 -19.15 -2.21 1.07
CA SER A 317 -17.86 -2.60 0.46
C SER A 317 -17.26 -3.83 1.13
N ALA A 318 -17.29 -3.88 2.47
CA ALA A 318 -16.82 -5.04 3.22
C ALA A 318 -17.65 -6.30 2.94
N GLU A 319 -18.97 -6.18 2.87
CA GLU A 319 -19.88 -7.28 2.54
C GLU A 319 -19.59 -7.84 1.13
N ILE A 320 -19.46 -6.96 0.14
CA ILE A 320 -19.12 -7.37 -1.23
C ILE A 320 -17.80 -8.13 -1.24
N LEU A 321 -16.73 -7.56 -0.68
CA LEU A 321 -15.42 -8.19 -0.67
C LEU A 321 -15.40 -9.51 0.13
N ARG A 322 -16.09 -9.57 1.26
CA ARG A 322 -16.18 -10.77 2.11
C ARG A 322 -16.80 -11.95 1.38
N ASN A 323 -17.82 -11.71 0.59
CA ASN A 323 -18.56 -12.73 -0.14
C ASN A 323 -17.86 -13.25 -1.41
N LEU A 324 -16.72 -12.66 -1.81
CA LEU A 324 -15.92 -13.16 -2.93
C LEU A 324 -15.16 -14.44 -2.54
N SER A 325 -14.88 -15.27 -3.56
CA SER A 325 -14.08 -16.48 -3.40
C SER A 325 -12.68 -16.18 -2.83
N ASP A 326 -12.16 -17.10 -2.04
CA ASP A 326 -10.76 -17.10 -1.58
C ASP A 326 -9.82 -17.77 -2.61
N ILE A 327 -10.39 -18.37 -3.67
CA ILE A 327 -9.65 -18.94 -4.80
C ILE A 327 -9.63 -17.92 -5.93
N HIS A 328 -8.45 -17.66 -6.47
CA HIS A 328 -8.26 -16.71 -7.57
C HIS A 328 -9.07 -17.14 -8.81
N TYR A 329 -9.72 -16.20 -9.49
CA TYR A 329 -10.62 -16.50 -10.62
C TYR A 329 -9.94 -17.28 -11.76
N LYS A 330 -8.63 -17.05 -12.01
CA LYS A 330 -7.86 -17.80 -13.02
C LYS A 330 -7.60 -19.27 -12.66
N ALA A 331 -7.71 -19.66 -11.39
CA ALA A 331 -7.51 -21.05 -10.99
C ALA A 331 -8.70 -21.96 -11.35
N ASN A 332 -9.85 -21.36 -11.70
CA ASN A 332 -11.07 -22.05 -12.07
C ASN A 332 -11.37 -21.98 -13.58
N SER A 333 -10.45 -21.39 -14.36
CA SER A 333 -10.59 -21.19 -15.82
C SER A 333 -9.78 -22.21 -16.63
#